data_5dbb11d8a60c2873874be5a602a4724d
#
_entry.id   5dbb11d8a60c2873874be5a602a4724d
#
_cell.length_a   1.000
_cell.length_b   1.000
_cell.length_c   1.000
_cell.angle_alpha   90.00
_cell.angle_beta   90.00
_cell.angle_gamma   90.00
#
_symmetry.space_group_name_H-M   'P 1'
#
loop_
_entity.id
_entity.type
_entity.pdbx_description
1 polymer ?
#
loop_
_entity_poly.entity_id
_entity_poly.type
_entity_poly.pdbx_seq_one_letter_code
_entity_poly.pdbx_strand_id
1 'polypeptide(L)'
;GYTNHTLLPEALESWPVPLFERLLPRHMQIVYAINAQVLLEARSVGKFDDAQIRRISLIHEDGERRVRMGNLAFVGSHSINGVSALHTELMKKTVFRDLNRLFPGRINNKTNGITPRRWLFEANSGLTTLIRETIGEAMLDDLNAISDLNKFAEDAAFQEKFARVKRANKERLARVVH
;
A
#
# COMPACT_ATOMS: atom_id res chain seq x y z
N GLY A 1 10.28 7.89 4.56
CA GLY A 1 9.34 7.45 3.53
C GLY A 1 7.94 7.22 4.08
N TYR A 2 6.97 7.21 3.19
CA TYR A 2 5.57 6.97 3.51
C TYR A 2 4.99 5.90 2.58
N THR A 3 4.32 4.89 3.13
CA THR A 3 3.58 3.90 2.36
C THR A 3 2.08 4.16 2.51
N ASN A 4 1.39 4.38 1.38
CA ASN A 4 -0.06 4.56 1.37
C ASN A 4 -0.76 3.23 1.05
N HIS A 5 -1.78 2.88 1.82
CA HIS A 5 -2.53 1.63 1.68
C HIS A 5 -3.97 1.82 1.20
N THR A 6 -4.41 3.06 0.94
CA THR A 6 -5.81 3.36 0.58
C THR A 6 -5.91 4.32 -0.60
N LEU A 7 -7.04 4.25 -1.30
CA LEU A 7 -7.47 5.24 -2.30
C LEU A 7 -8.75 5.98 -1.85
N LEU A 8 -9.30 5.61 -0.69
CA LEU A 8 -10.51 6.20 -0.14
C LEU A 8 -10.15 7.40 0.74
N PRO A 9 -10.55 8.63 0.40
CA PRO A 9 -10.28 9.81 1.22
C PRO A 9 -10.79 9.67 2.65
N GLU A 10 -11.90 8.97 2.86
CA GLU A 10 -12.50 8.72 4.17
C GLU A 10 -11.62 7.84 5.08
N ALA A 11 -10.76 7.02 4.49
CA ALA A 11 -9.82 6.17 5.22
C ALA A 11 -8.48 6.87 5.49
N LEU A 12 -8.27 8.08 4.97
CA LEU A 12 -7.11 8.92 5.32
C LEU A 12 -7.37 9.62 6.64
N GLU A 13 -6.52 9.34 7.62
CA GLU A 13 -6.63 9.84 8.98
C GLU A 13 -6.61 11.37 9.02
N SER A 14 -7.49 11.95 9.82
CA SER A 14 -7.49 13.38 10.12
C SER A 14 -7.83 13.64 11.59
N TRP A 15 -7.21 14.69 12.18
CA TRP A 15 -7.35 15.03 13.59
C TRP A 15 -7.87 16.45 13.76
N PRO A 16 -8.82 16.71 14.68
CA PRO A 16 -9.26 18.06 14.98
C PRO A 16 -8.10 18.95 15.43
N VAL A 17 -7.97 20.13 14.83
CA VAL A 17 -6.92 21.08 15.17
C VAL A 17 -6.94 21.45 16.67
N PRO A 18 -8.11 21.75 17.30
CA PRO A 18 -8.15 22.08 18.74
C PRO A 18 -7.61 20.95 19.64
N LEU A 19 -7.88 19.69 19.27
CA LEU A 19 -7.34 18.54 20.00
C LEU A 19 -5.82 18.45 19.86
N PHE A 20 -5.33 18.65 18.64
CA PHE A 20 -3.90 18.59 18.33
C PHE A 20 -3.12 19.73 19.04
N GLU A 21 -3.68 20.95 19.06
CA GLU A 21 -3.10 22.10 19.78
C GLU A 21 -3.04 21.87 21.29
N ARG A 22 -4.06 21.23 21.86
CA ARG A 22 -4.11 20.96 23.30
C ARG A 22 -3.12 19.86 23.73
N LEU A 23 -3.02 18.78 22.96
CA LEU A 23 -2.21 17.61 23.33
C LEU A 23 -0.76 17.73 22.85
N LEU A 24 -0.53 18.32 21.70
CA LEU A 24 0.76 18.38 21.01
C LEU A 24 1.04 19.80 20.47
N PRO A 25 1.03 20.86 21.32
CA PRO A 25 1.10 22.24 20.87
C PRO A 25 2.34 22.55 20.04
N ARG A 26 3.49 22.00 20.42
CA ARG A 26 4.73 22.20 19.66
C ARG A 26 4.69 21.55 18.29
N HIS A 27 4.14 20.33 18.19
CA HIS A 27 3.96 19.66 16.90
C HIS A 27 2.99 20.44 16.01
N MET A 28 1.92 20.98 16.57
CA MET A 28 0.98 21.79 15.79
C MET A 28 1.61 23.06 15.24
N GLN A 29 2.48 23.74 16.01
CA GLN A 29 3.27 24.87 15.51
C GLN A 29 4.15 24.48 14.32
N ILE A 30 4.79 23.30 14.38
CA ILE A 30 5.61 22.78 13.28
C ILE A 30 4.73 22.46 12.06
N VAL A 31 3.56 21.85 12.25
CA VAL A 31 2.60 21.58 11.15
C VAL A 31 2.18 22.88 10.47
N TYR A 32 1.87 23.94 11.22
CA TYR A 32 1.56 25.24 10.65
C TYR A 32 2.71 25.83 9.83
N ALA A 33 3.95 25.74 10.34
CA ALA A 33 5.12 26.23 9.64
C ALA A 33 5.36 25.46 8.32
N ILE A 34 5.25 24.11 8.35
CA ILE A 34 5.35 23.27 7.15
C ILE A 34 4.23 23.62 6.17
N ASN A 35 2.99 23.77 6.65
CA ASN A 35 1.85 24.10 5.79
C ASN A 35 2.06 25.45 5.10
N ALA A 36 2.49 26.48 5.82
CA ALA A 36 2.77 27.78 5.25
C ALA A 36 3.82 27.69 4.12
N GLN A 37 4.91 26.95 4.36
CA GLN A 37 5.96 26.74 3.36
C GLN A 37 5.44 26.03 2.10
N VAL A 38 4.68 24.96 2.26
CA VAL A 38 4.09 24.19 1.14
C VAL A 38 3.12 25.03 0.33
N LEU A 39 2.27 25.84 1.00
CA LEU A 39 1.33 26.71 0.30
C LEU A 39 2.03 27.86 -0.43
N LEU A 40 3.12 28.39 0.13
CA LEU A 40 3.95 29.37 -0.54
C LEU A 40 4.58 28.77 -1.81
N GLU A 41 5.15 27.58 -1.72
CA GLU A 41 5.72 26.85 -2.85
C GLU A 41 4.65 26.59 -3.94
N ALA A 42 3.48 26.09 -3.57
CA ALA A 42 2.38 25.85 -4.52
C ALA A 42 1.95 27.13 -5.26
N ARG A 43 1.87 28.26 -4.55
CA ARG A 43 1.55 29.56 -5.15
C ARG A 43 2.66 30.08 -6.05
N SER A 44 3.92 29.93 -5.68
CA SER A 44 5.08 30.39 -6.45
C SER A 44 5.21 29.68 -7.82
N VAL A 45 4.81 28.41 -7.90
CA VAL A 45 4.78 27.64 -9.16
C VAL A 45 3.75 28.23 -10.16
N GLY A 46 2.70 28.91 -9.69
CA GLY A 46 1.69 29.57 -10.52
C GLY A 46 0.82 28.62 -11.38
N LYS A 47 0.79 27.34 -11.07
CA LYS A 47 0.07 26.30 -11.83
C LYS A 47 -1.13 25.70 -11.10
N PHE A 48 -1.48 26.24 -9.95
CA PHE A 48 -2.54 25.74 -9.08
C PHE A 48 -3.60 26.83 -8.84
N ASP A 49 -4.86 26.46 -9.03
CA ASP A 49 -5.99 27.31 -8.61
C ASP A 49 -6.23 27.21 -7.08
N ASP A 50 -7.09 28.08 -6.56
CA ASP A 50 -7.39 28.12 -5.12
C ASP A 50 -7.97 26.81 -4.59
N ALA A 51 -8.75 26.08 -5.37
CA ALA A 51 -9.30 24.79 -4.97
C ALA A 51 -8.21 23.72 -4.87
N GLN A 52 -7.23 23.74 -5.78
CA GLN A 52 -6.06 22.87 -5.74
C GLN A 52 -5.16 23.21 -4.56
N ILE A 53 -4.93 24.49 -4.29
CA ILE A 53 -4.17 24.95 -3.12
C ILE A 53 -4.82 24.49 -1.81
N ARG A 54 -6.17 24.59 -1.71
CA ARG A 54 -6.91 24.04 -0.56
C ARG A 54 -6.74 22.52 -0.41
N ARG A 55 -6.68 21.75 -1.51
CA ARG A 55 -6.43 20.31 -1.45
C ARG A 55 -4.99 19.94 -1.09
N ILE A 56 -4.02 20.76 -1.47
CA ILE A 56 -2.61 20.61 -1.10
C ILE A 56 -2.40 20.88 0.40
N SER A 57 -3.16 21.82 0.99
CA SER A 57 -3.04 22.21 2.40
C SER A 57 -3.02 20.98 3.33
N LEU A 58 -2.15 21.05 4.34
CA LEU A 58 -2.11 20.06 5.43
C LEU A 58 -3.31 20.21 6.39
N ILE A 59 -4.02 21.33 6.29
CA ILE A 59 -5.18 21.63 7.13
C ILE A 59 -6.42 21.74 6.26
N HIS A 60 -7.44 20.98 6.61
CA HIS A 60 -8.78 21.12 6.08
C HIS A 60 -9.49 22.22 6.87
N GLU A 61 -10.06 23.20 6.18
CA GLU A 61 -10.67 24.37 6.82
C GLU A 61 -12.19 24.46 6.68
N ASP A 62 -12.80 23.57 5.89
CA ASP A 62 -14.26 23.52 5.72
C ASP A 62 -14.89 22.84 6.95
N GLY A 63 -15.70 23.58 7.72
CA GLY A 63 -16.30 23.11 8.97
C GLY A 63 -15.31 23.04 10.12
N GLU A 64 -15.22 21.91 10.81
CA GLU A 64 -14.22 21.70 11.86
C GLU A 64 -12.81 21.59 11.24
N ARG A 65 -11.92 22.50 11.64
CA ARG A 65 -10.53 22.46 11.15
C ARG A 65 -9.83 21.16 11.56
N ARG A 66 -9.22 20.49 10.59
CA ARG A 66 -8.58 19.19 10.82
C ARG A 66 -7.21 19.10 10.14
N VAL A 67 -6.25 18.47 10.80
CA VAL A 67 -4.95 18.10 10.21
C VAL A 67 -5.13 16.89 9.32
N ARG A 68 -4.74 16.98 8.04
CA ARG A 68 -4.72 15.89 7.07
C ARG A 68 -3.42 15.09 7.20
N MET A 69 -3.46 13.97 7.93
CA MET A 69 -2.27 13.18 8.22
C MET A 69 -1.62 12.61 6.94
N GLY A 70 -2.40 12.21 5.95
CA GLY A 70 -1.89 11.75 4.66
C GLY A 70 -1.09 12.81 3.91
N ASN A 71 -1.59 14.06 3.87
CA ASN A 71 -0.86 15.18 3.26
C ASN A 71 0.41 15.51 4.04
N LEU A 72 0.34 15.51 5.38
CA LEU A 72 1.50 15.72 6.24
C LEU A 72 2.57 14.65 6.02
N ALA A 73 2.17 13.38 5.98
CA ALA A 73 3.08 12.26 5.71
C ALA A 73 3.70 12.36 4.31
N PHE A 74 2.93 12.77 3.30
CA PHE A 74 3.42 12.99 1.95
C PHE A 74 4.50 14.07 1.90
N VAL A 75 4.21 15.25 2.48
CA VAL A 75 5.12 16.39 2.47
C VAL A 75 6.39 16.09 3.27
N GLY A 76 6.26 15.43 4.42
CA GLY A 76 7.36 15.04 5.28
C GLY A 76 8.21 13.88 4.77
N SER A 77 7.86 13.28 3.61
CA SER A 77 8.57 12.14 3.05
C SER A 77 9.20 12.47 1.71
N HIS A 78 10.46 12.07 1.51
CA HIS A 78 11.13 12.17 0.21
C HIS A 78 10.70 11.08 -0.78
N SER A 79 10.11 9.98 -0.29
CA SER A 79 9.66 8.83 -1.09
C SER A 79 8.34 8.31 -0.56
N ILE A 80 7.34 8.21 -1.43
CA ILE A 80 6.01 7.72 -1.12
C ILE A 80 5.73 6.53 -2.02
N ASN A 81 5.26 5.42 -1.49
CA ASN A 81 4.91 4.31 -2.35
C ASN A 81 3.46 3.87 -2.24
N GLY A 82 2.91 3.46 -3.39
CA GLY A 82 1.76 2.58 -3.46
C GLY A 82 2.17 1.13 -3.31
N VAL A 83 1.20 0.25 -3.15
CA VAL A 83 1.41 -1.17 -2.81
C VAL A 83 1.12 -2.15 -3.96
N SER A 84 0.80 -1.63 -5.13
CA SER A 84 0.75 -2.33 -6.42
C SER A 84 0.86 -1.31 -7.56
N ALA A 85 1.18 -1.76 -8.77
CA ALA A 85 1.27 -0.87 -9.92
C ALA A 85 -0.04 -0.10 -10.15
N LEU A 86 -1.18 -0.80 -10.15
CA LEU A 86 -2.50 -0.18 -10.31
C LEU A 86 -2.81 0.81 -9.18
N HIS A 87 -2.58 0.42 -7.92
CA HIS A 87 -2.79 1.29 -6.76
C HIS A 87 -1.96 2.57 -6.88
N THR A 88 -0.69 2.44 -7.26
CA THR A 88 0.23 3.58 -7.41
C THR A 88 -0.24 4.56 -8.47
N GLU A 89 -0.69 4.07 -9.63
CA GLU A 89 -1.19 4.94 -10.71
C GLU A 89 -2.52 5.62 -10.32
N LEU A 90 -3.41 4.92 -9.65
CA LEU A 90 -4.64 5.50 -9.12
C LEU A 90 -4.34 6.56 -8.04
N MET A 91 -3.41 6.29 -7.13
CA MET A 91 -2.98 7.21 -6.09
C MET A 91 -2.48 8.54 -6.67
N LYS A 92 -1.68 8.49 -7.76
CA LYS A 92 -1.20 9.68 -8.49
C LYS A 92 -2.34 10.48 -9.13
N LYS A 93 -3.41 9.82 -9.54
CA LYS A 93 -4.55 10.42 -10.26
C LYS A 93 -5.68 10.89 -9.33
N THR A 94 -5.74 10.38 -8.11
CA THR A 94 -6.83 10.63 -7.16
C THR A 94 -6.33 11.32 -5.88
N VAL A 95 -6.12 10.57 -4.81
CA VAL A 95 -5.90 11.10 -3.45
C VAL A 95 -4.71 12.04 -3.31
N PHE A 96 -3.64 11.84 -4.10
CA PHE A 96 -2.45 12.70 -4.07
C PHE A 96 -2.17 13.40 -5.39
N ARG A 97 -3.18 13.56 -6.25
CA ARG A 97 -3.01 14.18 -7.57
C ARG A 97 -2.31 15.54 -7.51
N ASP A 98 -2.78 16.43 -6.67
CA ASP A 98 -2.26 17.80 -6.63
C ASP A 98 -0.88 17.86 -5.93
N LEU A 99 -0.67 17.06 -4.88
CA LEU A 99 0.65 16.89 -4.25
C LEU A 99 1.67 16.23 -5.19
N ASN A 100 1.25 15.26 -6.01
CA ASN A 100 2.13 14.64 -7.01
C ASN A 100 2.53 15.64 -8.12
N ARG A 101 1.66 16.58 -8.45
CA ARG A 101 1.98 17.66 -9.41
C ARG A 101 2.93 18.70 -8.80
N LEU A 102 2.80 18.98 -7.50
CA LEU A 102 3.70 19.89 -6.80
C LEU A 102 5.08 19.26 -6.56
N PHE A 103 5.12 17.98 -6.21
CA PHE A 103 6.34 17.23 -5.92
C PHE A 103 6.49 16.02 -6.85
N PRO A 104 6.80 16.24 -8.15
CA PRO A 104 6.92 15.16 -9.12
C PRO A 104 8.05 14.18 -8.75
N GLY A 105 7.84 12.90 -9.05
CA GLY A 105 8.86 11.86 -8.83
C GLY A 105 8.92 11.28 -7.42
N ARG A 106 8.20 11.83 -6.42
CA ARG A 106 8.17 11.26 -5.06
C ARG A 106 7.40 9.96 -4.97
N ILE A 107 6.36 9.76 -5.81
CA ILE A 107 5.53 8.55 -5.78
C ILE A 107 6.14 7.45 -6.63
N ASN A 108 6.36 6.30 -6.02
CA ASN A 108 6.85 5.08 -6.66
C ASN A 108 6.01 3.86 -6.28
N ASN A 109 6.24 2.73 -6.94
CA ASN A 109 5.56 1.48 -6.63
C ASN A 109 6.45 0.52 -5.86
N LYS A 110 5.88 -0.09 -4.83
CA LYS A 110 6.42 -1.28 -4.14
C LYS A 110 5.29 -2.30 -4.03
N THR A 111 5.21 -3.19 -5.00
CA THR A 111 4.19 -4.25 -4.99
C THR A 111 4.32 -5.11 -3.74
N ASN A 112 3.22 -5.28 -3.02
CA ASN A 112 3.19 -6.16 -1.87
C ASN A 112 3.55 -7.58 -2.27
N GLY A 113 4.30 -8.25 -1.42
CA GLY A 113 4.56 -9.67 -1.47
C GLY A 113 3.92 -10.41 -0.29
N ILE A 114 4.22 -11.68 -0.19
CA ILE A 114 3.84 -12.51 0.95
C ILE A 114 5.09 -13.12 1.60
N THR A 115 4.96 -13.49 2.89
CA THR A 115 5.93 -14.35 3.57
C THR A 115 5.61 -15.81 3.22
N PRO A 116 6.43 -16.50 2.40
CA PRO A 116 6.09 -17.83 1.89
C PRO A 116 6.10 -18.89 2.98
N ARG A 117 6.96 -18.74 4.00
CA ARG A 117 6.99 -19.67 5.14
C ARG A 117 5.62 -19.79 5.80
N ARG A 118 4.96 -18.67 6.10
CA ARG A 118 3.62 -18.67 6.70
C ARG A 118 2.52 -18.99 5.69
N TRP A 119 2.54 -18.34 4.54
CA TRP A 119 1.41 -18.35 3.60
C TRP A 119 1.42 -19.50 2.61
N LEU A 120 2.56 -20.18 2.42
CA LEU A 120 2.65 -21.40 1.61
C LEU A 120 3.02 -22.60 2.48
N PHE A 121 4.19 -22.59 3.13
CA PHE A 121 4.73 -23.80 3.76
C PHE A 121 3.90 -24.24 4.97
N GLU A 122 3.50 -23.32 5.82
CA GLU A 122 2.69 -23.61 7.00
C GLU A 122 1.20 -23.72 6.65
N ALA A 123 0.65 -22.72 5.95
CA ALA A 123 -0.79 -22.65 5.68
C ALA A 123 -1.27 -23.70 4.67
N ASN A 124 -0.40 -24.17 3.76
CA ASN A 124 -0.75 -25.13 2.70
C ASN A 124 0.29 -26.23 2.58
N SER A 125 0.40 -27.06 3.63
CA SER A 125 1.37 -28.15 3.69
C SER A 125 1.21 -29.16 2.53
N GLY A 126 -0.02 -29.44 2.08
CA GLY A 126 -0.27 -30.33 0.96
C GLY A 126 0.31 -29.81 -0.35
N LEU A 127 0.18 -28.51 -0.61
CA LEU A 127 0.80 -27.89 -1.79
C LEU A 127 2.33 -27.84 -1.63
N THR A 128 2.82 -27.52 -0.46
CA THR A 128 4.26 -27.52 -0.17
C THR A 128 4.89 -28.89 -0.43
N THR A 129 4.25 -29.97 0.02
CA THR A 129 4.71 -31.34 -0.24
C THR A 129 4.75 -31.64 -1.74
N LEU A 130 3.69 -31.33 -2.47
CA LEU A 130 3.64 -31.54 -3.92
C LEU A 130 4.78 -30.78 -4.64
N ILE A 131 5.05 -29.53 -4.28
CA ILE A 131 6.13 -28.74 -4.86
C ILE A 131 7.48 -29.38 -4.55
N ARG A 132 7.74 -29.75 -3.30
CA ARG A 132 9.01 -30.40 -2.88
C ARG A 132 9.25 -31.72 -3.63
N GLU A 133 8.20 -32.54 -3.81
CA GLU A 133 8.28 -33.79 -4.56
C GLU A 133 8.57 -33.54 -6.05
N THR A 134 8.17 -32.40 -6.60
CA THR A 134 8.28 -32.09 -8.03
C THR A 134 9.59 -31.44 -8.39
N ILE A 135 10.03 -30.43 -7.63
CA ILE A 135 11.21 -29.61 -7.94
C ILE A 135 12.31 -29.66 -6.86
N GLY A 136 12.13 -30.46 -5.80
CA GLY A 136 13.08 -30.56 -4.69
C GLY A 136 12.91 -29.49 -3.62
N GLU A 137 13.85 -29.43 -2.67
CA GLU A 137 13.75 -28.60 -1.48
C GLU A 137 14.37 -27.20 -1.64
N ALA A 138 15.05 -26.91 -2.73
CA ALA A 138 15.71 -25.63 -2.96
C ALA A 138 14.78 -24.43 -2.78
N MET A 139 13.47 -24.60 -3.03
CA MET A 139 12.47 -23.55 -2.88
C MET A 139 12.23 -23.13 -1.42
N LEU A 140 12.66 -23.92 -0.43
CA LEU A 140 12.55 -23.56 0.98
C LEU A 140 13.49 -22.41 1.37
N ASP A 141 14.65 -22.38 0.71
CA ASP A 141 15.70 -21.36 0.93
C ASP A 141 15.65 -20.24 -0.13
N ASP A 142 15.34 -20.60 -1.39
CA ASP A 142 15.21 -19.64 -2.49
C ASP A 142 13.85 -19.82 -3.22
N LEU A 143 12.95 -18.89 -2.99
CA LEU A 143 11.63 -18.90 -3.64
C LEU A 143 11.67 -18.76 -5.16
N ASN A 144 12.74 -18.25 -5.75
CA ASN A 144 12.85 -18.17 -7.21
C ASN A 144 12.87 -19.57 -7.84
N ALA A 145 13.28 -20.59 -7.10
CA ALA A 145 13.23 -21.98 -7.53
C ALA A 145 11.80 -22.48 -7.86
N ILE A 146 10.75 -21.82 -7.32
CA ILE A 146 9.35 -22.14 -7.67
C ILE A 146 9.10 -21.99 -9.18
N SER A 147 9.83 -21.13 -9.87
CA SER A 147 9.72 -20.96 -11.33
C SER A 147 9.99 -22.25 -12.11
N ASP A 148 10.71 -23.23 -11.53
CA ASP A 148 10.93 -24.54 -12.14
C ASP A 148 9.65 -25.35 -12.33
N LEU A 149 8.56 -25.02 -11.60
CA LEU A 149 7.23 -25.59 -11.84
C LEU A 149 6.67 -25.29 -13.24
N ASN A 150 7.16 -24.26 -13.92
CA ASN A 150 6.73 -23.95 -15.28
C ASN A 150 6.99 -25.13 -16.25
N LYS A 151 7.98 -25.96 -15.97
CA LYS A 151 8.30 -27.16 -16.75
C LYS A 151 7.20 -28.23 -16.69
N PHE A 152 6.37 -28.17 -15.64
CA PHE A 152 5.30 -29.13 -15.37
C PHE A 152 3.90 -28.56 -15.65
N ALA A 153 3.80 -27.34 -16.20
CA ALA A 153 2.52 -26.67 -16.41
C ALA A 153 1.55 -27.48 -17.30
N GLU A 154 2.10 -28.20 -18.32
CA GLU A 154 1.36 -29.05 -19.23
C GLU A 154 1.41 -30.55 -18.87
N ASP A 155 2.03 -30.92 -17.74
CA ASP A 155 2.10 -32.32 -17.28
C ASP A 155 0.78 -32.72 -16.63
N ALA A 156 0.06 -33.64 -17.26
CA ALA A 156 -1.26 -34.09 -16.82
C ALA A 156 -1.22 -34.74 -15.41
N ALA A 157 -0.13 -35.46 -15.08
CA ALA A 157 0.01 -36.12 -13.78
C ALA A 157 0.24 -35.10 -12.69
N PHE A 158 1.02 -34.04 -12.96
CA PHE A 158 1.19 -32.91 -12.02
C PHE A 158 -0.13 -32.15 -11.84
N GLN A 159 -0.85 -31.85 -12.93
CA GLN A 159 -2.14 -31.15 -12.89
C GLN A 159 -3.16 -31.92 -12.03
N GLU A 160 -3.21 -33.24 -12.17
CA GLU A 160 -4.11 -34.09 -11.38
C GLU A 160 -3.76 -34.04 -9.88
N LYS A 161 -2.47 -34.16 -9.54
CA LYS A 161 -2.01 -34.04 -8.14
C LYS A 161 -2.33 -32.65 -7.57
N PHE A 162 -2.11 -31.60 -8.34
CA PHE A 162 -2.45 -30.23 -7.96
C PHE A 162 -3.95 -30.04 -7.71
N ALA A 163 -4.80 -30.57 -8.61
CA ALA A 163 -6.25 -30.53 -8.46
C ALA A 163 -6.71 -31.25 -7.18
N ARG A 164 -6.11 -32.42 -6.85
CA ARG A 164 -6.39 -33.15 -5.61
C ARG A 164 -6.05 -32.32 -4.37
N VAL A 165 -4.90 -31.68 -4.32
CA VAL A 165 -4.51 -30.79 -3.21
C VAL A 165 -5.52 -29.65 -3.02
N LYS A 166 -5.91 -28.99 -4.12
CA LYS A 166 -6.92 -27.93 -4.07
C LYS A 166 -8.28 -28.42 -3.59
N ARG A 167 -8.71 -29.60 -4.03
CA ARG A 167 -9.98 -30.23 -3.61
C ARG A 167 -9.95 -30.52 -2.10
N ALA A 168 -8.90 -31.16 -1.60
CA ALA A 168 -8.75 -31.49 -0.19
C ALA A 168 -8.79 -30.23 0.70
N ASN A 169 -8.17 -29.13 0.28
CA ASN A 169 -8.21 -27.85 1.00
C ASN A 169 -9.63 -27.25 1.04
N LYS A 170 -10.37 -27.31 -0.09
CA LYS A 170 -11.77 -26.85 -0.14
C LYS A 170 -12.69 -27.68 0.76
N GLU A 171 -12.51 -29.00 0.79
CA GLU A 171 -13.29 -29.90 1.65
C GLU A 171 -12.98 -29.67 3.13
N ARG A 172 -11.71 -29.38 3.47
CA ARG A 172 -11.34 -28.98 4.82
C ARG A 172 -12.00 -27.68 5.23
N LEU A 173 -12.00 -26.67 4.35
CA LEU A 173 -12.67 -25.39 4.61
C LEU A 173 -14.19 -25.58 4.77
N ALA A 174 -14.82 -26.35 3.91
CA ALA A 174 -16.25 -26.61 3.99
C ALA A 174 -16.65 -27.19 5.36
N ARG A 175 -15.85 -28.11 5.93
CA ARG A 175 -16.09 -28.68 7.27
C ARG A 175 -15.93 -27.67 8.43
N VAL A 176 -15.26 -26.54 8.21
CA VAL A 176 -15.10 -25.49 9.23
C VAL A 176 -16.25 -24.48 9.16
N VAL A 177 -16.85 -24.32 7.97
CA VAL A 177 -17.93 -23.34 7.72
C VAL A 177 -19.31 -23.94 8.06
N HIS A 178 -19.46 -25.28 7.98
CA HIS A 178 -20.69 -26.04 8.30
C HIS A 178 -20.58 -26.69 9.69
#